data_4d302040c73888e3105e6a5ed845f306
#
_entry.id   4d302040c73888e3105e6a5ed845f306
#
_cell.length_a   1.000
_cell.length_b   1.000
_cell.length_c   1.000
_cell.angle_alpha   90.00
_cell.angle_beta   90.00
_cell.angle_gamma   90.00
#
_symmetry.space_group_name_H-M   'P 1'
#
loop_
_entity.id
_entity.type
_entity.pdbx_description
1 polymer ?
#
loop_
_entity_poly.entity_id
_entity_poly.type
_entity_poly.pdbx_seq_one_letter_code
_entity_poly.pdbx_strand_id
1 'polypeptide(L)'
;AVEKPVMAYREKWWRWTRRPLPRIIFCMITLKNVTLRRSAKVLLDRVNATINPGEHVGLVGRNGAGKSSLFALFNGGLHEDGGDFFIPPQWRMSQVAQNMPETDEPATDFVVAGDTRLAEVQAQLAAAEAQDDGMAIAHAYTALHDAGAHDAVPRAQALILGLGFKVSELDKPVNSFSGGWRMRLQLA
;
A
#
# COMPACT_ATOMS: atom_id res chain seq x y z
N ALA A 1 54.14 26.52 -4.45
CA ALA A 1 52.85 25.88 -4.24
C ALA A 1 52.10 25.86 -5.57
N VAL A 2 52.07 24.72 -6.23
CA VAL A 2 51.37 24.54 -7.48
C VAL A 2 50.25 23.55 -7.20
N GLU A 3 49.01 24.03 -7.20
CA GLU A 3 47.80 23.23 -7.13
C GLU A 3 47.73 22.33 -8.35
N LYS A 4 47.67 21.03 -8.11
CA LYS A 4 47.36 20.03 -9.15
C LYS A 4 45.85 19.94 -9.33
N PRO A 5 45.33 19.97 -10.56
CA PRO A 5 43.88 19.91 -10.79
C PRO A 5 43.35 18.50 -10.52
N VAL A 6 42.25 18.45 -9.78
CA VAL A 6 41.51 17.25 -9.34
C VAL A 6 40.79 16.55 -10.49
N MET A 7 41.07 16.88 -11.75
CA MET A 7 40.32 16.40 -12.93
C MET A 7 40.84 15.11 -13.59
N ALA A 8 41.93 14.53 -13.16
CA ALA A 8 42.55 13.39 -13.87
C ALA A 8 42.04 12.01 -13.43
N TYR A 9 41.20 11.90 -12.39
CA TYR A 9 40.71 10.59 -11.88
C TYR A 9 39.31 10.19 -12.36
N ARG A 10 38.59 11.04 -13.08
CA ARG A 10 37.22 10.79 -13.46
C ARG A 10 37.06 9.94 -14.74
N GLU A 11 38.05 9.87 -15.60
CA GLU A 11 37.95 9.18 -16.90
C GLU A 11 38.39 7.72 -16.91
N LYS A 12 39.10 7.24 -15.90
CA LYS A 12 39.53 5.81 -15.85
C LYS A 12 38.54 4.88 -15.22
N TRP A 13 37.53 5.37 -14.49
CA TRP A 13 36.52 4.51 -13.85
C TRP A 13 35.38 4.08 -14.77
N TRP A 14 35.16 4.74 -15.88
CA TRP A 14 34.05 4.47 -16.80
C TRP A 14 34.32 3.29 -17.75
N ARG A 15 35.48 2.77 -17.82
CA ARG A 15 35.89 1.72 -18.76
C ARG A 15 35.84 0.29 -18.22
N TRP A 16 35.60 0.11 -16.91
CA TRP A 16 35.63 -1.22 -16.26
C TRP A 16 34.30 -1.73 -15.75
N THR A 17 33.20 -1.01 -15.85
CA THR A 17 31.90 -1.45 -15.36
C THR A 17 30.83 -1.45 -16.45
N ARG A 18 31.00 -2.29 -17.48
CA ARG A 18 29.83 -2.81 -18.24
C ARG A 18 29.15 -3.99 -17.53
N ARG A 19 29.36 -4.18 -16.25
CA ARG A 19 28.41 -4.94 -15.44
C ARG A 19 27.37 -3.96 -14.98
N PRO A 20 26.04 -4.20 -15.23
CA PRO A 20 25.02 -3.44 -14.58
C PRO A 20 25.32 -3.56 -13.09
N LEU A 21 25.58 -2.45 -12.43
CA LEU A 21 25.60 -2.40 -10.97
C LEU A 21 24.35 -3.13 -10.53
N PRO A 22 24.42 -4.05 -9.55
CA PRO A 22 23.21 -4.63 -9.00
C PRO A 22 22.35 -3.42 -8.66
N ARG A 23 21.13 -3.36 -9.24
CA ARG A 23 20.13 -2.35 -8.84
C ARG A 23 20.02 -2.56 -7.34
N ILE A 24 20.66 -1.70 -6.56
CA ILE A 24 20.39 -1.61 -5.13
C ILE A 24 18.91 -1.24 -5.11
N ILE A 25 18.09 -2.26 -4.99
CA ILE A 25 16.66 -2.09 -4.77
C ILE A 25 16.62 -1.47 -3.39
N PHE A 26 16.39 -0.17 -3.33
CA PHE A 26 16.08 0.50 -2.07
C PHE A 26 14.79 -0.15 -1.56
N CYS A 27 14.94 -1.13 -0.68
CA CYS A 27 13.81 -1.83 -0.05
C CYS A 27 13.41 -1.14 1.26
N MET A 28 13.46 0.20 1.31
CA MET A 28 13.15 0.97 2.51
C MET A 28 12.37 2.23 2.15
N ILE A 29 11.50 2.66 3.06
CA ILE A 29 10.86 3.98 2.96
C ILE A 29 11.86 5.02 3.47
N THR A 30 12.07 6.08 2.71
CA THR A 30 12.99 7.16 3.12
C THR A 30 12.33 8.53 3.02
N LEU A 31 12.53 9.32 4.07
CA LEU A 31 12.24 10.75 4.10
C LEU A 31 13.56 11.48 4.25
N LYS A 32 13.88 12.41 3.34
CA LYS A 32 15.10 13.24 3.40
C LYS A 32 14.70 14.71 3.34
N ASN A 33 14.88 15.41 4.46
CA ASN A 33 14.52 16.82 4.60
C ASN A 33 13.05 17.11 4.21
N VAL A 34 12.15 16.16 4.45
CA VAL A 34 10.75 16.27 4.03
C VAL A 34 10.05 17.35 4.83
N THR A 35 9.49 18.31 4.12
CA THR A 35 8.62 19.36 4.66
C THR A 35 7.21 19.12 4.16
N LEU A 36 6.22 19.12 5.06
CA LEU A 36 4.82 18.95 4.75
C LEU A 36 4.01 20.06 5.40
N ARG A 37 3.18 20.72 4.60
CA ARG A 37 2.29 21.80 5.04
C ARG A 37 0.83 21.42 4.83
N ARG A 38 -0.01 21.99 5.63
CA ARG A 38 -1.46 21.96 5.40
C ARG A 38 -1.98 23.40 5.52
N SER A 39 -2.34 23.99 4.39
CA SER A 39 -2.60 25.42 4.28
C SER A 39 -1.39 26.22 4.81
N ALA A 40 -1.56 27.16 5.72
CA ALA A 40 -0.49 27.96 6.28
C ALA A 40 0.35 27.28 7.38
N LYS A 41 -0.07 26.06 7.85
CA LYS A 41 0.59 25.40 8.98
C LYS A 41 1.62 24.37 8.48
N VAL A 42 2.88 24.53 8.93
CA VAL A 42 3.91 23.51 8.77
C VAL A 42 3.63 22.37 9.76
N LEU A 43 3.47 21.16 9.26
CA LEU A 43 3.22 19.95 10.04
C LEU A 43 4.51 19.14 10.25
N LEU A 44 5.33 19.05 9.20
CA LEU A 44 6.66 18.45 9.23
C LEU A 44 7.65 19.47 8.68
N ASP A 45 8.76 19.67 9.37
CA ASP A 45 9.82 20.59 8.96
C ASP A 45 11.14 19.83 8.82
N ARG A 46 11.59 19.64 7.60
CA ARG A 46 12.87 18.98 7.22
C ARG A 46 13.11 17.66 7.96
N VAL A 47 12.08 16.82 7.99
CA VAL A 47 12.14 15.53 8.67
C VAL A 47 12.99 14.55 7.90
N ASN A 48 13.88 13.84 8.62
CA ASN A 48 14.68 12.75 8.11
C ASN A 48 14.29 11.47 8.85
N ALA A 49 13.86 10.45 8.11
CA ALA A 49 13.54 9.15 8.68
C ALA A 49 13.75 8.05 7.64
N THR A 50 14.03 6.86 8.12
CA THR A 50 14.15 5.65 7.29
C THR A 50 13.39 4.54 7.99
N ILE A 51 12.57 3.80 7.23
CA ILE A 51 11.84 2.62 7.72
C ILE A 51 12.32 1.42 6.89
N ASN A 52 12.92 0.46 7.57
CA ASN A 52 13.47 -0.74 6.95
C ASN A 52 12.42 -1.84 6.81
N PRO A 53 12.60 -2.81 5.90
CA PRO A 53 11.75 -3.99 5.82
C PRO A 53 11.66 -4.73 7.15
N GLY A 54 10.44 -5.11 7.56
CA GLY A 54 10.19 -5.82 8.82
C GLY A 54 10.25 -4.95 10.07
N GLU A 55 10.47 -3.65 9.94
CA GLU A 55 10.49 -2.73 11.07
C GLU A 55 9.07 -2.35 11.50
N HIS A 56 8.84 -2.33 12.82
CA HIS A 56 7.60 -1.87 13.42
C HIS A 56 7.80 -0.47 13.99
N VAL A 57 7.10 0.50 13.44
CA VAL A 57 7.27 1.92 13.80
C VAL A 57 6.01 2.45 14.49
N GLY A 58 6.17 3.00 15.69
CA GLY A 58 5.11 3.70 16.42
C GLY A 58 5.19 5.22 16.18
N LEU A 59 4.15 5.81 15.59
CA LEU A 59 4.04 7.25 15.41
C LEU A 59 3.20 7.87 16.54
N VAL A 60 3.84 8.61 17.42
CA VAL A 60 3.21 9.27 18.58
C VAL A 60 3.25 10.79 18.44
N GLY A 61 2.27 11.46 19.02
CA GLY A 61 2.20 12.93 19.00
C GLY A 61 0.80 13.44 19.36
N ARG A 62 0.73 14.73 19.70
CA ARG A 62 -0.55 15.41 20.05
C ARG A 62 -1.52 15.41 18.87
N ASN A 63 -2.81 15.61 19.14
CA ASN A 63 -3.80 15.80 18.08
C ASN A 63 -3.45 17.06 17.28
N GLY A 64 -3.56 16.96 15.94
CA GLY A 64 -3.16 18.04 15.04
C GLY A 64 -1.65 18.15 14.79
N ALA A 65 -0.82 17.22 15.28
CA ALA A 65 0.63 17.21 15.05
C ALA A 65 1.05 16.74 13.64
N GLY A 66 0.09 16.32 12.79
CA GLY A 66 0.40 15.90 11.42
C GLY A 66 0.48 14.38 11.20
N LYS A 67 0.15 13.53 12.20
CA LYS A 67 0.19 12.06 12.05
C LYS A 67 -0.63 11.57 10.84
N SER A 68 -1.89 11.98 10.75
CA SER A 68 -2.75 11.60 9.61
C SER A 68 -2.26 12.17 8.28
N SER A 69 -1.58 13.32 8.31
CA SER A 69 -1.02 13.92 7.09
C SER A 69 0.22 13.15 6.63
N LEU A 70 1.02 12.61 7.54
CA LEU A 70 2.14 11.72 7.20
C LEU A 70 1.62 10.41 6.58
N PHE A 71 0.55 9.82 7.11
CA PHE A 71 -0.09 8.66 6.48
C PHE A 71 -0.70 9.00 5.12
N ALA A 72 -1.28 10.19 4.96
CA ALA A 72 -1.78 10.65 3.67
C ALA A 72 -0.65 10.84 2.64
N LEU A 73 0.55 11.29 3.06
CA LEU A 73 1.75 11.32 2.22
C LEU A 73 2.15 9.90 1.81
N PHE A 74 2.17 8.94 2.73
CA PHE A 74 2.51 7.54 2.42
C PHE A 74 1.52 6.92 1.42
N ASN A 75 0.23 7.22 1.54
CA ASN A 75 -0.81 6.72 0.65
C ASN A 75 -0.94 7.51 -0.66
N GLY A 76 -0.05 8.49 -0.92
CA GLY A 76 -0.10 9.32 -2.13
C GLY A 76 -1.25 10.34 -2.16
N GLY A 77 -1.99 10.52 -1.06
CA GLY A 77 -3.06 11.52 -0.93
C GLY A 77 -2.55 12.95 -0.67
N LEU A 78 -1.28 13.09 -0.31
CA LEU A 78 -0.55 14.35 -0.19
C LEU A 78 0.82 14.22 -0.82
N HIS A 79 1.39 15.35 -1.24
CA HIS A 79 2.76 15.45 -1.71
C HIS A 79 3.57 16.32 -0.76
N GLU A 80 4.86 16.07 -0.71
CA GLU A 80 5.79 16.89 0.06
C GLU A 80 5.91 18.30 -0.55
N ASP A 81 6.00 19.33 0.30
CA ASP A 81 6.29 20.71 -0.12
C ASP A 81 7.79 20.93 -0.32
N GLY A 82 8.62 20.03 0.16
CA GLY A 82 10.08 20.07 -0.02
C GLY A 82 10.75 18.83 0.55
N GLY A 83 11.98 18.58 0.10
CA GLY A 83 12.74 17.37 0.41
C GLY A 83 12.43 16.23 -0.56
N ASP A 84 12.90 15.02 -0.24
CA ASP A 84 12.71 13.82 -1.04
C ASP A 84 11.99 12.75 -0.21
N PHE A 85 10.93 12.22 -0.76
CA PHE A 85 10.17 11.11 -0.21
C PHE A 85 10.19 9.92 -1.18
N PHE A 86 10.51 8.74 -0.67
CA PHE A 86 10.58 7.54 -1.49
C PHE A 86 9.93 6.34 -0.79
N ILE A 87 9.05 5.66 -1.51
CA ILE A 87 8.53 4.32 -1.20
C ILE A 87 8.91 3.39 -2.34
N PRO A 88 9.40 2.17 -2.08
CA PRO A 88 9.66 1.20 -3.14
C PRO A 88 8.40 0.93 -3.97
N PRO A 89 8.44 1.08 -5.31
CA PRO A 89 7.23 0.98 -6.14
C PRO A 89 6.60 -0.41 -6.16
N GLN A 90 7.35 -1.45 -5.78
CA GLN A 90 6.86 -2.82 -5.64
C GLN A 90 6.12 -3.08 -4.33
N TRP A 91 6.18 -2.14 -3.36
CA TRP A 91 5.48 -2.29 -2.08
C TRP A 91 4.00 -1.96 -2.24
N ARG A 92 3.17 -2.77 -1.63
CA ARG A 92 1.75 -2.51 -1.52
C ARG A 92 1.47 -1.83 -0.19
N MET A 93 0.75 -0.73 -0.26
CA MET A 93 0.26 -0.04 0.94
C MET A 93 -1.10 -0.58 1.31
N SER A 94 -1.27 -0.95 2.57
CA SER A 94 -2.57 -1.31 3.14
C SER A 94 -2.82 -0.46 4.37
N GLN A 95 -4.05 -0.03 4.55
CA GLN A 95 -4.43 0.81 5.68
C GLN A 95 -5.74 0.30 6.29
N VAL A 96 -5.76 0.17 7.60
CA VAL A 96 -7.00 -0.10 8.34
C VAL A 96 -7.72 1.22 8.56
N ALA A 97 -8.96 1.31 8.10
CA ALA A 97 -9.79 2.49 8.30
C ALA A 97 -10.11 2.69 9.80
N GLN A 98 -10.19 3.93 10.24
CA GLN A 98 -10.56 4.25 11.64
C GLN A 98 -12.06 4.09 11.89
N ASN A 99 -12.87 4.15 10.83
CA ASN A 99 -14.31 3.98 10.92
C ASN A 99 -14.67 2.51 10.92
N MET A 100 -15.58 2.12 11.80
CA MET A 100 -16.11 0.75 11.79
C MET A 100 -16.97 0.54 10.56
N PRO A 101 -16.85 -0.63 9.89
CA PRO A 101 -17.73 -0.95 8.78
C PRO A 101 -19.17 -1.06 9.27
N GLU A 102 -20.08 -0.42 8.53
CA GLU A 102 -21.52 -0.48 8.76
C GLU A 102 -22.19 -0.99 7.49
N THR A 103 -22.29 -2.30 7.36
CA THR A 103 -22.90 -2.96 6.21
C THR A 103 -23.63 -4.23 6.67
N ASP A 104 -24.70 -4.59 5.96
CA ASP A 104 -25.43 -5.82 6.17
C ASP A 104 -24.90 -6.98 5.31
N GLU A 105 -23.78 -6.78 4.62
CA GLU A 105 -23.12 -7.82 3.86
C GLU A 105 -22.62 -8.95 4.78
N PRO A 106 -22.60 -10.20 4.31
CA PRO A 106 -21.95 -11.30 5.01
C PRO A 106 -20.47 -11.03 5.27
N ALA A 107 -19.97 -11.50 6.42
CA ALA A 107 -18.57 -11.27 6.80
C ALA A 107 -17.56 -11.77 5.75
N THR A 108 -17.85 -12.92 5.12
CA THR A 108 -17.01 -13.47 4.03
C THR A 108 -16.98 -12.52 2.83
N ASP A 109 -18.14 -12.04 2.37
CA ASP A 109 -18.24 -11.18 1.20
C ASP A 109 -17.58 -9.83 1.44
N PHE A 110 -17.74 -9.28 2.65
CA PHE A 110 -17.07 -8.06 3.08
C PHE A 110 -15.54 -8.18 2.99
N VAL A 111 -14.98 -9.32 3.43
CA VAL A 111 -13.52 -9.54 3.38
C VAL A 111 -13.05 -9.77 1.93
N VAL A 112 -13.82 -10.49 1.12
CA VAL A 112 -13.51 -10.67 -0.32
C VAL A 112 -13.53 -9.34 -1.05
N ALA A 113 -14.50 -8.47 -0.76
CA ALA A 113 -14.60 -7.12 -1.33
C ALA A 113 -13.41 -6.21 -0.96
N GLY A 114 -12.70 -6.53 0.13
CA GLY A 114 -11.46 -5.86 0.51
C GLY A 114 -10.26 -6.14 -0.41
N ASP A 115 -10.32 -7.19 -1.24
CA ASP A 115 -9.28 -7.48 -2.25
C ASP A 115 -9.45 -6.53 -3.45
N THR A 116 -8.80 -5.36 -3.36
CA THR A 116 -8.87 -4.32 -4.39
C THR A 116 -8.43 -4.80 -5.76
N ARG A 117 -7.43 -5.71 -5.81
CA ARG A 117 -6.95 -6.27 -7.08
C ARG A 117 -8.04 -7.12 -7.74
N LEU A 118 -8.71 -7.96 -6.96
CA LEU A 118 -9.81 -8.78 -7.46
C LEU A 118 -10.97 -7.90 -7.94
N ALA A 119 -11.33 -6.87 -7.16
CA ALA A 119 -12.39 -5.93 -7.53
C ALA A 119 -12.07 -5.15 -8.82
N GLU A 120 -10.83 -4.69 -8.99
CA GLU A 120 -10.39 -4.01 -10.21
C GLU A 120 -10.50 -4.90 -11.45
N VAL A 121 -10.07 -6.16 -11.35
CA VAL A 121 -10.13 -7.10 -12.48
C VAL A 121 -11.56 -7.51 -12.79
N GLN A 122 -12.41 -7.67 -11.77
CA GLN A 122 -13.86 -7.90 -11.98
C GLN A 122 -14.52 -6.72 -12.70
N ALA A 123 -14.18 -5.49 -12.33
CA ALA A 123 -14.67 -4.29 -13.02
C ALA A 123 -14.19 -4.23 -14.47
N GLN A 124 -12.94 -4.62 -14.74
CA GLN A 124 -12.40 -4.70 -16.10
C GLN A 124 -13.16 -5.75 -16.95
N LEU A 125 -13.45 -6.91 -16.38
CA LEU A 125 -14.23 -7.93 -17.06
C LEU A 125 -15.63 -7.43 -17.40
N ALA A 126 -16.33 -6.85 -16.42
CA ALA A 126 -17.67 -6.29 -16.66
C ALA A 126 -17.68 -5.19 -17.73
N ALA A 127 -16.65 -4.34 -17.77
CA ALA A 127 -16.50 -3.32 -18.81
C ALA A 127 -16.25 -3.92 -20.20
N ALA A 128 -15.43 -4.97 -20.28
CA ALA A 128 -15.14 -5.67 -21.54
C ALA A 128 -16.36 -6.41 -22.08
N GLU A 129 -17.13 -7.06 -21.19
CA GLU A 129 -18.40 -7.72 -21.54
C GLU A 129 -19.44 -6.70 -22.06
N ALA A 130 -19.54 -5.53 -21.42
CA ALA A 130 -20.46 -4.48 -21.86
C ALA A 130 -20.10 -3.91 -23.23
N GLN A 131 -18.86 -4.03 -23.68
CA GLN A 131 -18.37 -3.58 -24.98
C GLN A 131 -18.31 -4.72 -26.04
N ASP A 132 -18.62 -5.94 -25.63
CA ASP A 132 -18.52 -7.17 -26.45
C ASP A 132 -17.11 -7.35 -27.07
N ASP A 133 -16.05 -6.93 -26.32
CA ASP A 133 -14.66 -7.05 -26.74
C ASP A 133 -14.10 -8.40 -26.32
N GLY A 134 -14.14 -9.38 -27.24
CA GLY A 134 -13.66 -10.74 -26.99
C GLY A 134 -12.19 -10.83 -26.55
N MET A 135 -11.32 -9.94 -27.04
CA MET A 135 -9.89 -9.93 -26.63
C MET A 135 -9.73 -9.40 -25.21
N ALA A 136 -10.41 -8.30 -24.88
CA ALA A 136 -10.40 -7.74 -23.53
C ALA A 136 -11.00 -8.73 -22.50
N ILE A 137 -12.08 -9.44 -22.88
CA ILE A 137 -12.70 -10.49 -22.05
C ILE A 137 -11.67 -11.61 -21.76
N ALA A 138 -10.96 -12.12 -22.79
CA ALA A 138 -9.95 -13.16 -22.60
C ALA A 138 -8.80 -12.72 -21.69
N HIS A 139 -8.33 -11.49 -21.83
CA HIS A 139 -7.32 -10.90 -20.95
C HIS A 139 -7.83 -10.75 -19.51
N ALA A 140 -9.06 -10.31 -19.33
CA ALA A 140 -9.67 -10.15 -18.01
C ALA A 140 -9.82 -11.51 -17.29
N TYR A 141 -10.21 -12.58 -17.97
CA TYR A 141 -10.26 -13.94 -17.38
C TYR A 141 -8.87 -14.43 -16.95
N THR A 142 -7.83 -14.16 -17.75
CA THR A 142 -6.45 -14.48 -17.37
C THR A 142 -6.05 -13.71 -16.11
N ALA A 143 -6.34 -12.41 -16.07
CA ALA A 143 -6.05 -11.57 -14.90
C ALA A 143 -6.84 -11.99 -13.66
N LEU A 144 -8.10 -12.46 -13.79
CA LEU A 144 -8.88 -13.03 -12.69
C LEU A 144 -8.25 -14.29 -12.12
N HIS A 145 -7.76 -15.16 -13.00
CA HIS A 145 -7.02 -16.36 -12.56
C HIS A 145 -5.77 -15.97 -11.78
N ASP A 146 -4.98 -15.01 -12.31
CA ASP A 146 -3.75 -14.53 -11.66
C ASP A 146 -4.02 -13.74 -10.36
N ALA A 147 -5.20 -13.14 -10.22
CA ALA A 147 -5.66 -12.52 -8.98
C ALA A 147 -6.13 -13.56 -7.94
N GLY A 148 -6.27 -14.84 -8.31
CA GLY A 148 -6.73 -15.91 -7.44
C GLY A 148 -8.24 -15.81 -7.14
N ALA A 149 -9.05 -15.42 -8.14
CA ALA A 149 -10.51 -15.33 -7.98
C ALA A 149 -11.14 -16.65 -7.55
N HIS A 150 -10.58 -17.79 -8.00
CA HIS A 150 -11.06 -19.13 -7.75
C HIS A 150 -10.96 -19.56 -6.28
N ASP A 151 -10.02 -18.99 -5.52
CA ASP A 151 -9.79 -19.32 -4.11
C ASP A 151 -10.00 -18.11 -3.16
N ALA A 152 -10.53 -16.99 -3.65
CA ALA A 152 -10.74 -15.78 -2.86
C ALA A 152 -11.64 -16.03 -1.64
N VAL A 153 -12.76 -16.76 -1.82
CA VAL A 153 -13.69 -17.10 -0.72
C VAL A 153 -13.02 -17.98 0.32
N PRO A 154 -12.40 -19.13 -0.01
CA PRO A 154 -11.68 -19.94 0.98
C PRO A 154 -10.58 -19.18 1.71
N ARG A 155 -9.84 -18.32 1.03
CA ARG A 155 -8.82 -17.47 1.67
C ARG A 155 -9.43 -16.50 2.66
N ALA A 156 -10.49 -15.78 2.27
CA ALA A 156 -11.21 -14.87 3.16
C ALA A 156 -11.72 -15.59 4.41
N GLN A 157 -12.35 -16.76 4.23
CA GLN A 157 -12.83 -17.57 5.35
C GLN A 157 -11.68 -18.01 6.27
N ALA A 158 -10.54 -18.43 5.72
CA ALA A 158 -9.38 -18.80 6.50
C ALA A 158 -8.83 -17.63 7.32
N LEU A 159 -8.80 -16.41 6.75
CA LEU A 159 -8.40 -15.18 7.46
C LEU A 159 -9.36 -14.86 8.60
N ILE A 160 -10.68 -14.89 8.35
CA ILE A 160 -11.71 -14.64 9.36
C ILE A 160 -11.58 -15.64 10.52
N LEU A 161 -11.47 -16.93 10.23
CA LEU A 161 -11.28 -17.96 11.25
C LEU A 161 -9.97 -17.79 12.03
N GLY A 162 -8.88 -17.38 11.34
CA GLY A 162 -7.59 -17.05 11.96
C GLY A 162 -7.66 -15.89 12.95
N LEU A 163 -8.62 -14.96 12.76
CA LEU A 163 -8.89 -13.86 13.69
C LEU A 163 -9.79 -14.25 14.88
N GLY A 164 -10.20 -15.52 14.96
CA GLY A 164 -10.93 -16.07 16.09
C GLY A 164 -12.46 -16.12 15.92
N PHE A 165 -12.99 -15.87 14.72
CA PHE A 165 -14.41 -16.08 14.42
C PHE A 165 -14.73 -17.56 14.30
N LYS A 166 -16.01 -17.90 14.47
CA LYS A 166 -16.51 -19.27 14.31
C LYS A 166 -17.01 -19.51 12.88
N VAL A 167 -17.01 -20.76 12.45
CA VAL A 167 -17.56 -21.14 11.14
C VAL A 167 -19.01 -20.65 10.96
N SER A 168 -19.83 -20.74 12.01
CA SER A 168 -21.22 -20.25 12.00
C SER A 168 -21.36 -18.72 11.91
N GLU A 169 -20.27 -17.99 11.85
CA GLU A 169 -20.23 -16.53 11.78
C GLU A 169 -19.77 -16.00 10.43
N LEU A 170 -19.31 -16.88 9.54
CA LEU A 170 -18.81 -16.52 8.22
C LEU A 170 -19.86 -15.81 7.35
N ASP A 171 -21.11 -16.24 7.47
CA ASP A 171 -22.24 -15.71 6.67
C ASP A 171 -23.11 -14.72 7.44
N LYS A 172 -22.70 -14.35 8.67
CA LYS A 172 -23.41 -13.34 9.44
C LYS A 172 -23.17 -11.94 8.89
N PRO A 173 -24.18 -11.06 8.90
CA PRO A 173 -24.02 -9.66 8.54
C PRO A 173 -22.97 -8.96 9.42
N VAL A 174 -22.13 -8.11 8.83
CA VAL A 174 -21.09 -7.35 9.53
C VAL A 174 -21.69 -6.54 10.69
N ASN A 175 -22.86 -5.92 10.50
CA ASN A 175 -23.55 -5.14 11.52
C ASN A 175 -24.00 -5.97 12.74
N SER A 176 -24.11 -7.29 12.63
CA SER A 176 -24.46 -8.16 13.76
C SER A 176 -23.33 -8.31 14.77
N PHE A 177 -22.11 -7.94 14.42
CA PHE A 177 -20.94 -8.05 15.29
C PHE A 177 -20.75 -6.81 16.15
N SER A 178 -20.18 -6.99 17.34
CA SER A 178 -19.75 -5.86 18.17
C SER A 178 -18.63 -5.06 17.49
N GLY A 179 -18.45 -3.79 17.89
CA GLY A 179 -17.44 -2.90 17.29
C GLY A 179 -16.02 -3.51 17.26
N GLY A 180 -15.61 -4.20 18.33
CA GLY A 180 -14.30 -4.86 18.37
C GLY A 180 -14.17 -6.01 17.37
N TRP A 181 -15.25 -6.76 17.11
CA TRP A 181 -15.27 -7.80 16.10
C TRP A 181 -15.30 -7.22 14.68
N ARG A 182 -16.07 -6.15 14.45
CA ARG A 182 -16.06 -5.43 13.16
C ARG A 182 -14.67 -4.89 12.81
N MET A 183 -13.95 -4.33 13.80
CA MET A 183 -12.57 -3.90 13.60
C MET A 183 -11.63 -5.06 13.25
N ARG A 184 -11.87 -6.26 13.78
CA ARG A 184 -11.10 -7.45 13.39
C ARG A 184 -11.37 -7.88 11.94
N LEU A 185 -12.61 -7.78 11.46
CA LEU A 185 -12.92 -8.06 10.06
C LEU A 185 -12.19 -7.12 9.08
N GLN A 186 -11.90 -5.88 9.49
CA GLN A 186 -11.09 -4.97 8.68
C GLN A 186 -9.61 -5.35 8.59
N LEU A 187 -9.14 -6.27 9.43
CA LEU A 187 -7.77 -6.77 9.38
C LEU A 187 -7.64 -8.01 8.49
N ALA A 188 -8.76 -8.64 8.16
CA ALA A 188 -8.80 -9.79 7.26
C ALA A 188 -8.65 -9.37 5.80
#